data_1078628aaea69b0dc3696ef8a51c2a15
#
_entry.id   1078628aaea69b0dc3696ef8a51c2a15
#
_cell.length_a   1.000
_cell.length_b   1.000
_cell.length_c   1.000
_cell.angle_alpha   90.00
_cell.angle_beta   90.00
_cell.angle_gamma   90.00
#
_symmetry.space_group_name_H-M   'P 1'
#
loop_
_entity.id
_entity.type
_entity.pdbx_description
1 polymer ?
#
loop_
_entity_poly.entity_id
_entity_poly.type
_entity_poly.pdbx_seq_one_letter_code
_entity_poly.pdbx_strand_id
1 'polypeptide(L)'
;VDDERTFAPLLTYTATVTGSSHTPSLDLPSNSTFYWRVRADNTCGVGPNAGTFSFTTVPLPGDCSAGSTANAVYSTDFEGDNTAWTLGAGSSGPGNWAVSTARPHGGSNAFLAQDYAALSDQRLISPAITLPTGQDPLALIFWNDQTMESQSSTACYDGSILEISTDSGATFTQVAGAALLTQPYKGPISSSFQNPLSGLQGWCGDPVAYFRSVVDLTAYAGQTVQFRFRLGSDSSVGRTPHGWYIDDVTVQSCIAGGNDIIFQDGFDPPSQ
;
A
#
# COMPACT_ATOMS: atom_id res chain seq x y z
N VAL A 1 -6.73 10.84 26.72
CA VAL A 1 -5.69 10.65 25.72
C VAL A 1 -5.50 11.96 24.99
N ASP A 2 -4.28 12.27 24.64
CA ASP A 2 -3.90 13.50 23.93
C ASP A 2 -2.62 13.24 23.14
N ASP A 3 -2.40 13.99 22.07
CA ASP A 3 -1.14 14.02 21.32
C ASP A 3 -0.11 14.95 21.98
N GLU A 4 -0.53 15.79 22.92
CA GLU A 4 0.35 16.62 23.74
C GLU A 4 0.47 16.12 25.18
N ARG A 5 1.69 16.06 25.71
CA ARG A 5 1.97 15.64 27.09
C ARG A 5 1.33 16.55 28.15
N THR A 6 1.03 17.78 27.81
CA THR A 6 0.43 18.77 28.71
C THR A 6 -1.07 18.59 28.90
N PHE A 7 -1.76 17.90 27.98
CA PHE A 7 -3.21 17.74 27.94
C PHE A 7 -3.97 19.07 27.89
N ALA A 8 -3.47 20.01 27.09
CA ALA A 8 -4.07 21.34 26.92
C ALA A 8 -3.83 21.83 25.47
N PRO A 9 -4.72 22.63 24.86
CA PRO A 9 -5.97 23.11 25.46
C PRO A 9 -7.17 22.15 25.29
N LEU A 10 -7.11 21.19 24.35
CA LEU A 10 -8.19 20.24 24.06
C LEU A 10 -7.67 18.82 24.14
N LEU A 11 -8.49 17.91 24.68
CA LEU A 11 -8.18 16.48 24.72
C LEU A 11 -8.58 15.82 23.41
N THR A 12 -7.68 15.01 22.82
CA THR A 12 -7.99 14.18 21.66
C THR A 12 -9.12 13.19 21.95
N TYR A 13 -9.12 12.60 23.15
CA TYR A 13 -10.15 11.66 23.57
C TYR A 13 -10.32 11.63 25.09
N THR A 14 -11.56 11.56 25.55
CA THR A 14 -11.90 11.35 26.97
C THR A 14 -13.10 10.41 27.11
N ALA A 15 -13.11 9.55 28.12
CA ALA A 15 -14.22 8.69 28.44
C ALA A 15 -14.28 8.41 29.96
N THR A 16 -15.48 8.14 30.46
CA THR A 16 -15.69 7.60 31.80
C THR A 16 -15.86 6.09 31.66
N VAL A 17 -15.05 5.33 32.42
CA VAL A 17 -15.02 3.87 32.39
C VAL A 17 -15.23 3.29 33.78
N THR A 18 -15.93 2.17 33.86
CA THR A 18 -16.19 1.46 35.13
C THR A 18 -15.38 0.18 35.26
N GLY A 19 -14.64 -0.21 34.21
CA GLY A 19 -13.81 -1.41 34.16
C GLY A 19 -12.31 -1.08 34.22
N SER A 20 -11.51 -2.12 34.13
CA SER A 20 -10.03 -2.02 34.09
C SER A 20 -9.46 -1.87 32.67
N SER A 21 -10.30 -1.89 31.65
CA SER A 21 -9.93 -1.75 30.24
C SER A 21 -10.93 -0.86 29.50
N HIS A 22 -10.44 -0.20 28.46
CA HIS A 22 -11.25 0.64 27.60
C HIS A 22 -10.68 0.67 26.18
N THR A 23 -11.56 0.54 25.20
CA THR A 23 -11.21 0.77 23.78
C THR A 23 -11.80 2.10 23.35
N PRO A 24 -10.99 3.07 22.88
CA PRO A 24 -11.50 4.31 22.33
C PRO A 24 -12.51 4.05 21.21
N SER A 25 -13.57 4.84 21.17
CA SER A 25 -14.56 4.80 20.09
C SER A 25 -14.16 5.66 18.88
N LEU A 26 -13.04 6.39 19.00
CA LEU A 26 -12.43 7.18 17.95
C LEU A 26 -11.15 6.49 17.50
N ASP A 27 -10.99 6.31 16.19
CA ASP A 27 -9.73 5.85 15.62
C ASP A 27 -8.67 6.94 15.78
N LEU A 28 -7.57 6.58 16.41
CA LEU A 28 -6.44 7.48 16.57
C LEU A 28 -5.59 7.46 15.29
N PRO A 29 -5.03 8.61 14.86
CA PRO A 29 -4.07 8.67 13.77
C PRO A 29 -2.96 7.62 13.89
N SER A 30 -2.59 7.01 12.76
CA SER A 30 -1.48 6.05 12.70
C SER A 30 -0.14 6.75 12.95
N ASN A 31 0.87 5.98 13.35
CA ASN A 31 2.26 6.43 13.51
C ASN A 31 2.41 7.69 14.36
N SER A 32 1.56 7.84 15.38
CA SER A 32 1.48 9.03 16.23
C SER A 32 1.66 8.65 17.69
N THR A 33 2.42 9.45 18.44
CA THR A 33 2.59 9.25 19.88
C THR A 33 1.49 9.95 20.62
N PHE A 34 0.81 9.21 21.49
CA PHE A 34 -0.22 9.71 22.37
C PHE A 34 0.19 9.55 23.82
N TYR A 35 -0.25 10.50 24.62
CA TYR A 35 -0.11 10.51 26.08
C TYR A 35 -1.47 10.22 26.71
N TRP A 36 -1.47 9.50 27.82
CA TRP A 36 -2.69 9.19 28.53
C TRP A 36 -2.49 9.22 30.05
N ARG A 37 -3.56 9.48 30.73
CA ARG A 37 -3.64 9.42 32.19
C ARG A 37 -5.07 9.08 32.61
N VAL A 38 -5.22 8.58 33.78
CA VAL A 38 -6.53 8.27 34.38
C VAL A 38 -6.66 9.02 35.70
N ARG A 39 -7.90 9.20 36.14
CA ARG A 39 -8.23 9.67 37.49
C ARG A 39 -9.45 8.91 37.98
N ALA A 40 -9.53 8.67 39.29
CA ALA A 40 -10.72 8.13 39.91
C ALA A 40 -11.77 9.25 40.13
N ASP A 41 -13.03 8.86 39.99
CA ASP A 41 -14.17 9.72 40.29
C ASP A 41 -15.17 8.93 41.14
N ASN A 42 -15.71 9.53 42.17
CA ASN A 42 -16.73 8.93 43.03
C ASN A 42 -17.71 10.01 43.57
N THR A 43 -18.65 9.61 44.39
CA THR A 43 -19.65 10.51 44.96
C THR A 43 -19.07 11.63 45.84
N CYS A 44 -17.84 11.53 46.31
CA CYS A 44 -17.15 12.51 47.10
C CYS A 44 -16.36 13.55 46.22
N GLY A 45 -16.23 13.28 44.92
CA GLY A 45 -15.57 14.16 43.96
C GLY A 45 -14.50 13.45 43.10
N VAL A 46 -13.81 14.28 42.31
CA VAL A 46 -12.77 13.88 41.38
C VAL A 46 -11.43 13.79 42.07
N GLY A 47 -10.77 12.65 41.96
CA GLY A 47 -9.42 12.42 42.49
C GLY A 47 -8.32 13.07 41.63
N PRO A 48 -7.06 13.04 42.11
CA PRO A 48 -5.93 13.51 41.31
C PRO A 48 -5.70 12.65 40.06
N ASN A 49 -5.10 13.25 39.03
CA ASN A 49 -4.64 12.48 37.87
C ASN A 49 -3.53 11.51 38.29
N ALA A 50 -3.54 10.31 37.73
CA ALA A 50 -2.40 9.40 37.76
C ALA A 50 -1.20 9.96 36.99
N GLY A 51 -0.08 9.26 37.04
CA GLY A 51 1.08 9.56 36.18
C GLY A 51 0.70 9.54 34.70
N THR A 52 1.44 10.30 33.90
CA THR A 52 1.28 10.32 32.46
C THR A 52 2.05 9.16 31.85
N PHE A 53 1.41 8.41 30.99
CA PHE A 53 1.97 7.32 30.19
C PHE A 53 1.87 7.69 28.71
N SER A 54 2.63 7.00 27.86
CA SER A 54 2.55 7.19 26.40
C SER A 54 2.49 5.85 25.69
N PHE A 55 1.98 5.88 24.46
CA PHE A 55 2.06 4.81 23.48
C PHE A 55 2.14 5.44 22.09
N THR A 56 2.66 4.67 21.12
CA THR A 56 2.67 5.09 19.72
C THR A 56 1.80 4.12 18.92
N THR A 57 0.92 4.67 18.10
CA THR A 57 0.10 3.87 17.18
C THR A 57 0.99 3.30 16.08
N VAL A 58 0.63 2.11 15.57
CA VAL A 58 1.38 1.47 14.49
C VAL A 58 1.26 2.29 13.20
N PRO A 59 2.30 2.32 12.35
CA PRO A 59 2.22 2.92 11.02
C PRO A 59 1.23 2.14 10.13
N LEU A 60 0.73 2.78 9.08
CA LEU A 60 0.02 2.05 8.02
C LEU A 60 0.99 1.12 7.29
N PRO A 61 0.49 0.04 6.67
CA PRO A 61 1.34 -0.84 5.87
C PRO A 61 2.19 -0.06 4.86
N GLY A 62 3.48 -0.34 4.81
CA GLY A 62 4.47 0.33 3.96
C GLY A 62 4.98 1.67 4.48
N ASP A 63 4.38 2.26 5.51
CA ASP A 63 4.87 3.51 6.11
C ASP A 63 6.00 3.24 7.11
N CYS A 64 6.90 4.19 7.24
CA CYS A 64 8.00 4.10 8.19
C CYS A 64 7.52 4.35 9.62
N SER A 65 8.01 3.56 10.57
CA SER A 65 7.75 3.79 11.99
C SER A 65 8.39 5.10 12.47
N ALA A 66 7.86 5.64 13.56
CA ALA A 66 8.44 6.80 14.23
C ALA A 66 9.95 6.60 14.52
N GLY A 67 10.76 7.58 14.19
CA GLY A 67 12.22 7.52 14.32
C GLY A 67 12.94 6.89 13.11
N SER A 68 12.22 6.40 12.10
CA SER A 68 12.79 6.00 10.82
C SER A 68 12.50 7.05 9.75
N THR A 69 13.32 7.08 8.71
CA THR A 69 13.16 7.99 7.57
C THR A 69 12.81 7.20 6.32
N ALA A 70 11.77 7.65 5.62
CA ALA A 70 11.39 7.08 4.33
C ALA A 70 12.46 7.39 3.27
N ASN A 71 12.86 6.36 2.53
CA ASN A 71 13.77 6.45 1.40
C ASN A 71 13.04 5.94 0.16
N ALA A 72 12.77 6.82 -0.80
CA ALA A 72 12.22 6.46 -2.09
C ALA A 72 13.35 5.85 -2.94
N VAL A 73 13.38 4.53 -3.03
CA VAL A 73 14.31 3.77 -3.89
C VAL A 73 14.00 4.04 -5.37
N TYR A 74 12.72 4.15 -5.68
CA TYR A 74 12.19 4.52 -6.99
C TYR A 74 10.83 5.22 -6.79
N SER A 75 10.52 6.22 -7.61
CA SER A 75 9.19 6.82 -7.64
C SER A 75 8.86 7.41 -9.00
N THR A 76 7.59 7.40 -9.37
CA THR A 76 7.03 8.09 -10.53
C THR A 76 5.57 8.45 -10.26
N ASP A 77 5.19 9.63 -10.69
CA ASP A 77 3.82 10.15 -10.73
C ASP A 77 3.27 10.20 -12.17
N PHE A 78 4.03 9.63 -13.13
CA PHE A 78 3.72 9.61 -14.56
C PHE A 78 3.55 10.98 -15.23
N GLU A 79 3.88 12.09 -14.59
CA GLU A 79 3.78 13.43 -15.15
C GLU A 79 4.96 13.80 -16.07
N GLY A 80 6.05 13.05 -15.99
CA GLY A 80 7.27 13.30 -16.74
C GLY A 80 7.53 12.34 -17.90
N ASP A 81 8.80 12.03 -18.14
CA ASP A 81 9.22 11.05 -19.14
C ASP A 81 8.97 9.62 -18.65
N ASN A 82 8.05 8.95 -19.32
CA ASN A 82 7.65 7.58 -18.99
C ASN A 82 8.31 6.51 -19.88
N THR A 83 9.32 6.86 -20.69
CA THR A 83 9.97 5.96 -21.66
C THR A 83 10.69 4.78 -21.01
N ALA A 84 11.02 4.87 -19.71
CA ALA A 84 11.58 3.75 -18.95
C ALA A 84 10.55 2.64 -18.64
N TRP A 85 9.25 2.95 -18.76
CA TRP A 85 8.18 1.98 -18.66
C TRP A 85 7.89 1.41 -20.06
N THR A 86 7.90 0.10 -20.18
CA THR A 86 7.82 -0.57 -21.47
C THR A 86 6.60 -1.47 -21.58
N LEU A 87 6.08 -1.58 -22.79
CA LEU A 87 5.03 -2.55 -23.08
C LEU A 87 5.65 -3.94 -23.21
N GLY A 88 5.11 -4.91 -22.44
CA GLY A 88 5.67 -6.25 -22.39
C GLY A 88 5.50 -7.02 -23.70
N ALA A 89 6.52 -7.77 -24.08
CA ALA A 89 6.45 -8.70 -25.19
C ALA A 89 5.31 -9.74 -24.95
N GLY A 90 4.60 -10.08 -26.02
CA GLY A 90 3.44 -11.01 -25.95
C GLY A 90 2.14 -10.33 -25.51
N SER A 91 2.09 -9.01 -25.37
CA SER A 91 0.80 -8.30 -25.30
C SER A 91 -0.02 -8.57 -26.56
N SER A 92 -1.33 -8.72 -26.38
CA SER A 92 -2.27 -9.03 -27.45
C SER A 92 -3.62 -8.34 -27.20
N GLY A 93 -4.42 -8.24 -28.25
CA GLY A 93 -5.76 -7.64 -28.17
C GLY A 93 -5.86 -6.29 -28.87
N PRO A 94 -7.01 -5.61 -28.74
CA PRO A 94 -7.29 -4.36 -29.46
C PRO A 94 -6.48 -3.14 -28.99
N GLY A 95 -5.85 -3.22 -27.81
CA GLY A 95 -5.04 -2.13 -27.25
C GLY A 95 -4.04 -2.61 -26.22
N ASN A 96 -3.32 -1.68 -25.65
CA ASN A 96 -2.34 -1.91 -24.57
C ASN A 96 -2.31 -0.71 -23.64
N TRP A 97 -1.51 -0.78 -22.60
CA TRP A 97 -1.29 0.31 -21.66
C TRP A 97 -0.90 1.60 -22.39
N ALA A 98 -1.49 2.70 -21.96
CA ALA A 98 -1.20 4.05 -22.45
C ALA A 98 -1.37 5.08 -21.34
N VAL A 99 -0.67 6.20 -21.45
CA VAL A 99 -0.90 7.35 -20.57
C VAL A 99 -2.29 7.93 -20.86
N SER A 100 -3.04 8.22 -19.81
CA SER A 100 -4.41 8.73 -19.86
C SER A 100 -4.58 9.91 -18.89
N THR A 101 -5.30 10.93 -19.34
CA THR A 101 -5.68 12.09 -18.52
C THR A 101 -7.11 11.97 -17.97
N ALA A 102 -7.78 10.85 -18.20
CA ALA A 102 -9.20 10.71 -17.87
C ALA A 102 -9.47 10.58 -16.38
N ARG A 103 -8.61 9.86 -15.65
CA ARG A 103 -8.77 9.60 -14.22
C ARG A 103 -7.40 9.49 -13.53
N PRO A 104 -6.59 10.55 -13.41
CA PRO A 104 -5.37 10.54 -12.61
C PRO A 104 -5.72 10.49 -11.12
N HIS A 105 -4.86 9.86 -10.31
CA HIS A 105 -4.92 9.96 -8.85
C HIS A 105 -4.32 11.29 -8.39
N GLY A 106 -3.10 11.59 -8.85
CA GLY A 106 -2.43 12.87 -8.68
C GLY A 106 -2.17 13.54 -10.03
N GLY A 107 -1.81 14.83 -10.04
CA GLY A 107 -1.42 15.52 -11.25
C GLY A 107 -2.44 15.49 -12.39
N SER A 108 -1.99 15.08 -13.58
CA SER A 108 -2.79 15.09 -14.81
C SER A 108 -2.76 13.77 -15.59
N ASN A 109 -1.89 12.83 -15.25
CA ASN A 109 -1.65 11.60 -15.99
C ASN A 109 -1.69 10.37 -15.08
N ALA A 110 -2.16 9.25 -15.64
CA ALA A 110 -2.03 7.92 -15.08
C ALA A 110 -1.82 6.93 -16.22
N PHE A 111 -1.27 5.73 -15.97
CA PHE A 111 -1.34 4.66 -16.96
C PHE A 111 -2.67 3.94 -16.89
N LEU A 112 -3.23 3.64 -18.08
CA LEU A 112 -4.50 2.91 -18.26
C LEU A 112 -4.29 1.69 -19.14
N ALA A 113 -4.75 0.54 -18.70
CA ALA A 113 -5.13 -0.59 -19.54
C ALA A 113 -6.66 -0.65 -19.61
N GLN A 114 -7.22 -0.59 -20.82
CA GLN A 114 -8.67 -0.64 -20.99
C GLN A 114 -9.19 -2.08 -20.90
N ASP A 115 -10.36 -2.22 -20.29
CA ASP A 115 -11.09 -3.49 -20.24
C ASP A 115 -11.94 -3.66 -21.49
N TYR A 116 -11.42 -4.43 -22.46
CA TYR A 116 -12.05 -4.61 -23.76
C TYR A 116 -13.05 -5.79 -23.75
N ALA A 117 -14.15 -5.64 -24.49
CA ALA A 117 -15.08 -6.74 -24.80
C ALA A 117 -14.48 -7.71 -25.85
N ALA A 118 -13.23 -8.08 -25.67
CA ALA A 118 -12.47 -8.96 -26.56
C ALA A 118 -11.27 -9.51 -25.80
N LEU A 119 -10.78 -10.68 -26.22
CA LEU A 119 -9.56 -11.24 -25.65
C LEU A 119 -8.42 -10.24 -25.71
N SER A 120 -7.85 -9.90 -24.56
CA SER A 120 -6.66 -9.06 -24.48
C SER A 120 -5.72 -9.51 -23.35
N ASP A 121 -4.44 -9.27 -23.56
CA ASP A 121 -3.37 -9.48 -22.60
C ASP A 121 -2.47 -8.25 -22.65
N GLN A 122 -2.67 -7.33 -21.72
CA GLN A 122 -2.01 -6.02 -21.72
C GLN A 122 -0.96 -6.02 -20.62
N ARG A 123 0.27 -5.67 -20.96
CA ARG A 123 1.43 -5.80 -20.08
C ARG A 123 2.21 -4.49 -20.03
N LEU A 124 2.39 -3.92 -18.84
CA LEU A 124 3.24 -2.77 -18.58
C LEU A 124 4.36 -3.18 -17.62
N ILE A 125 5.61 -2.94 -18.01
CA ILE A 125 6.79 -3.35 -17.26
C ILE A 125 7.55 -2.12 -16.77
N SER A 126 7.87 -2.10 -15.49
CA SER A 126 8.68 -1.06 -14.85
C SER A 126 10.14 -1.11 -15.33
N PRO A 127 10.90 -0.01 -15.14
CA PRO A 127 12.36 -0.11 -15.18
C PRO A 127 12.88 -1.12 -14.14
N ALA A 128 14.15 -1.53 -14.31
CA ALA A 128 14.84 -2.37 -13.32
C ALA A 128 15.13 -1.53 -12.07
N ILE A 129 14.79 -2.05 -10.90
CA ILE A 129 14.92 -1.38 -9.60
C ILE A 129 15.76 -2.25 -8.68
N THR A 130 16.91 -1.74 -8.21
CA THR A 130 17.74 -2.44 -7.24
C THR A 130 17.26 -2.15 -5.82
N LEU A 131 16.83 -3.18 -5.13
CA LEU A 131 16.30 -3.09 -3.79
C LEU A 131 17.43 -3.05 -2.74
N PRO A 132 17.36 -2.19 -1.72
CA PRO A 132 18.33 -2.16 -0.66
C PRO A 132 18.25 -3.41 0.25
N THR A 133 19.30 -3.65 1.02
CA THR A 133 19.32 -4.65 2.10
C THR A 133 19.25 -3.99 3.46
N GLY A 134 18.70 -4.69 4.46
CA GLY A 134 18.70 -4.23 5.85
C GLY A 134 17.80 -3.01 6.12
N GLN A 135 16.88 -2.72 5.26
CA GLN A 135 15.89 -1.64 5.41
C GLN A 135 14.49 -2.24 5.47
N ASP A 136 13.73 -1.88 6.49
CA ASP A 136 12.40 -2.44 6.77
C ASP A 136 11.46 -1.36 7.34
N PRO A 137 10.23 -1.24 6.83
CA PRO A 137 9.66 -1.96 5.71
C PRO A 137 10.31 -1.64 4.37
N LEU A 138 10.27 -2.61 3.44
CA LEU A 138 10.62 -2.45 2.04
C LEU A 138 9.39 -2.81 1.23
N ALA A 139 8.79 -1.86 0.52
CA ALA A 139 7.49 -2.04 -0.10
C ALA A 139 7.39 -1.37 -1.47
N LEU A 140 6.63 -2.00 -2.37
CA LEU A 140 6.05 -1.33 -3.53
C LEU A 140 4.70 -0.74 -3.10
N ILE A 141 4.50 0.53 -3.38
CA ILE A 141 3.28 1.28 -3.12
C ILE A 141 2.81 1.85 -4.45
N PHE A 142 1.54 1.70 -4.76
CA PHE A 142 0.95 2.34 -5.94
C PHE A 142 -0.54 2.61 -5.69
N TRP A 143 -1.04 3.63 -6.35
CA TRP A 143 -2.46 3.91 -6.38
C TRP A 143 -3.07 3.27 -7.61
N ASN A 144 -4.22 2.63 -7.42
CA ASN A 144 -4.93 2.02 -8.51
C ASN A 144 -6.45 2.22 -8.40
N ASP A 145 -7.06 2.33 -9.57
CA ASP A 145 -8.50 2.40 -9.76
C ASP A 145 -8.87 1.40 -10.86
N GLN A 146 -9.90 0.62 -10.60
CA GLN A 146 -10.26 -0.49 -11.49
C GLN A 146 -11.75 -0.49 -11.79
N THR A 147 -12.08 -0.72 -13.03
CA THR A 147 -13.43 -0.97 -13.51
C THR A 147 -13.36 -2.11 -14.50
N MET A 148 -13.55 -3.35 -14.02
CA MET A 148 -13.42 -4.58 -14.79
C MET A 148 -14.56 -5.54 -14.48
N GLU A 149 -14.88 -6.42 -15.40
CA GLU A 149 -15.99 -7.34 -15.22
C GLU A 149 -15.76 -8.33 -14.09
N SER A 150 -16.68 -8.35 -13.13
CA SER A 150 -16.70 -9.34 -12.05
C SER A 150 -17.61 -10.52 -12.40
N GLN A 151 -17.18 -11.73 -12.06
CA GLN A 151 -18.06 -12.90 -12.07
C GLN A 151 -18.98 -12.93 -10.86
N SER A 152 -18.45 -12.55 -9.70
CA SER A 152 -19.18 -12.55 -8.43
C SER A 152 -18.49 -11.58 -7.43
N SER A 153 -18.94 -11.60 -6.18
CA SER A 153 -18.25 -10.89 -5.09
C SER A 153 -16.83 -11.42 -4.80
N THR A 154 -16.50 -12.63 -5.25
CA THR A 154 -15.24 -13.33 -4.93
C THR A 154 -14.56 -13.96 -6.16
N ALA A 155 -14.94 -13.57 -7.38
CA ALA A 155 -14.34 -14.06 -8.60
C ALA A 155 -14.47 -13.03 -9.74
N CYS A 156 -13.60 -13.15 -10.73
CA CYS A 156 -13.46 -12.24 -11.85
C CYS A 156 -13.78 -12.94 -13.19
N TYR A 157 -14.37 -12.24 -14.15
CA TYR A 157 -14.30 -12.61 -15.57
C TYR A 157 -13.06 -11.96 -16.19
N ASP A 158 -12.93 -10.63 -16.09
CA ASP A 158 -11.76 -9.88 -16.45
C ASP A 158 -10.97 -9.49 -15.22
N GLY A 159 -9.65 -9.41 -15.31
CA GLY A 159 -8.88 -9.16 -14.13
C GLY A 159 -7.47 -8.67 -14.38
N SER A 160 -6.94 -8.08 -13.33
CA SER A 160 -5.57 -7.59 -13.29
C SER A 160 -4.76 -8.29 -12.21
N ILE A 161 -3.46 -8.42 -12.47
CA ILE A 161 -2.50 -9.01 -11.56
C ILE A 161 -1.21 -8.18 -11.54
N LEU A 162 -0.48 -8.30 -10.45
CA LEU A 162 0.90 -7.83 -10.35
C LEU A 162 1.84 -9.03 -10.41
N GLU A 163 2.89 -8.90 -11.21
CA GLU A 163 3.95 -9.89 -11.34
C GLU A 163 5.32 -9.25 -11.08
N ILE A 164 6.28 -10.06 -10.69
CA ILE A 164 7.65 -9.64 -10.40
C ILE A 164 8.64 -10.54 -11.12
N SER A 165 9.73 -9.94 -11.60
CA SER A 165 10.89 -10.61 -12.19
C SER A 165 12.13 -10.28 -11.39
N THR A 166 13.01 -11.27 -11.22
CA THR A 166 14.36 -11.13 -10.62
C THR A 166 15.47 -11.54 -11.60
N ASP A 167 15.12 -11.78 -12.87
CA ASP A 167 16.01 -12.24 -13.92
C ASP A 167 16.03 -11.30 -15.14
N SER A 168 15.94 -9.99 -14.87
CA SER A 168 15.97 -8.91 -15.89
C SER A 168 14.82 -9.02 -16.90
N GLY A 169 13.63 -9.46 -16.45
CA GLY A 169 12.43 -9.54 -17.26
C GLY A 169 12.34 -10.79 -18.14
N ALA A 170 13.25 -11.77 -17.99
CA ALA A 170 13.19 -13.02 -18.74
C ALA A 170 11.98 -13.86 -18.31
N THR A 171 11.70 -13.94 -17.02
CA THR A 171 10.50 -14.56 -16.47
C THR A 171 9.79 -13.67 -15.47
N PHE A 172 8.49 -13.80 -15.38
CA PHE A 172 7.66 -13.07 -14.40
C PHE A 172 6.77 -14.06 -13.64
N THR A 173 6.73 -13.89 -12.33
CA THR A 173 5.88 -14.68 -11.43
C THR A 173 4.86 -13.77 -10.75
N GLN A 174 3.62 -14.21 -10.64
CA GLN A 174 2.59 -13.47 -9.93
C GLN A 174 3.01 -13.22 -8.48
N VAL A 175 2.86 -11.98 -8.02
CA VAL A 175 3.05 -11.63 -6.62
C VAL A 175 2.05 -12.42 -5.77
N ALA A 176 2.56 -13.13 -4.77
CA ALA A 176 1.72 -13.94 -3.88
C ALA A 176 0.74 -13.05 -3.08
N GLY A 177 -0.49 -13.53 -2.90
CA GLY A 177 -1.50 -12.78 -2.15
C GLY A 177 -1.07 -12.44 -0.71
N ALA A 178 -0.22 -13.25 -0.09
CA ALA A 178 0.33 -12.98 1.24
C ALA A 178 1.28 -11.77 1.29
N ALA A 179 1.87 -11.37 0.15
CA ALA A 179 2.69 -10.17 0.05
C ALA A 179 1.86 -8.88 -0.13
N LEU A 180 0.58 -8.99 -0.46
CA LEU A 180 -0.33 -7.85 -0.57
C LEU A 180 -0.77 -7.41 0.84
N LEU A 181 -0.11 -6.39 1.37
CA LEU A 181 -0.39 -5.88 2.73
C LEU A 181 -1.72 -5.11 2.78
N THR A 182 -2.14 -4.56 1.66
CA THR A 182 -3.46 -3.94 1.46
C THR A 182 -4.08 -4.44 0.16
N GLN A 183 -5.38 -4.34 0.03
CA GLN A 183 -6.11 -4.67 -1.20
C GLN A 183 -5.77 -6.08 -1.74
N PRO A 184 -6.10 -7.15 -1.02
CA PRO A 184 -5.85 -8.51 -1.50
C PRO A 184 -6.56 -8.77 -2.82
N TYR A 185 -6.05 -9.72 -3.62
CA TYR A 185 -6.79 -10.17 -4.80
C TYR A 185 -8.22 -10.57 -4.42
N LYS A 186 -9.16 -10.21 -5.28
CA LYS A 186 -10.58 -10.50 -5.05
C LYS A 186 -10.89 -12.00 -5.13
N GLY A 187 -10.23 -12.69 -6.05
CA GLY A 187 -10.43 -14.13 -6.26
C GLY A 187 -9.95 -14.63 -7.62
N PRO A 188 -10.29 -15.87 -7.99
CA PRO A 188 -9.84 -16.45 -9.23
C PRO A 188 -10.46 -15.77 -10.45
N ILE A 189 -9.66 -15.65 -11.51
CA ILE A 189 -10.10 -15.23 -12.85
C ILE A 189 -10.67 -16.47 -13.57
N SER A 190 -11.86 -16.32 -14.13
CA SER A 190 -12.64 -17.40 -14.74
C SER A 190 -11.92 -18.04 -15.94
N SER A 191 -12.08 -19.34 -16.08
CA SER A 191 -11.63 -20.09 -17.25
C SER A 191 -12.69 -20.19 -18.36
N SER A 192 -13.88 -19.62 -18.17
CA SER A 192 -15.02 -19.89 -19.04
C SER A 192 -14.94 -19.21 -20.41
N PHE A 193 -14.29 -18.05 -20.53
CA PHE A 193 -14.30 -17.24 -21.74
C PHE A 193 -12.88 -16.91 -22.25
N GLN A 194 -11.93 -17.80 -22.00
CA GLN A 194 -10.57 -17.77 -22.54
C GLN A 194 -9.71 -16.60 -22.07
N ASN A 195 -10.01 -16.00 -20.90
CA ASN A 195 -9.16 -14.95 -20.35
C ASN A 195 -7.70 -15.47 -20.23
N PRO A 196 -6.69 -14.74 -20.74
CA PRO A 196 -5.28 -15.18 -20.71
C PRO A 196 -4.71 -15.30 -19.29
N LEU A 197 -5.38 -14.77 -18.27
CA LEU A 197 -5.01 -14.89 -16.86
C LEU A 197 -5.84 -15.93 -16.11
N SER A 198 -6.59 -16.76 -16.84
CA SER A 198 -7.47 -17.79 -16.29
C SER A 198 -6.81 -18.62 -15.19
N GLY A 199 -7.50 -18.79 -14.06
CA GLY A 199 -7.05 -19.56 -12.91
C GLY A 199 -6.12 -18.81 -11.94
N LEU A 200 -5.58 -17.65 -12.31
CA LEU A 200 -4.82 -16.79 -11.41
C LEU A 200 -5.75 -16.03 -10.46
N GLN A 201 -5.23 -15.62 -9.31
CA GLN A 201 -5.94 -14.72 -8.43
C GLN A 201 -5.81 -13.29 -8.95
N GLY A 202 -6.90 -12.54 -9.03
CA GLY A 202 -6.86 -11.20 -9.64
C GLY A 202 -7.71 -10.19 -8.90
N TRP A 203 -7.46 -8.92 -9.23
CA TRP A 203 -8.34 -7.81 -8.91
C TRP A 203 -9.34 -7.62 -10.03
N CYS A 204 -10.58 -7.29 -9.69
CA CYS A 204 -11.65 -6.89 -10.59
C CYS A 204 -12.79 -6.22 -9.84
N GLY A 205 -13.74 -5.71 -10.57
CA GLY A 205 -14.89 -4.99 -10.04
C GLY A 205 -14.81 -3.52 -10.33
N ASP A 206 -15.62 -2.75 -9.61
CA ASP A 206 -15.78 -1.32 -9.82
C ASP A 206 -15.79 -0.62 -8.44
N PRO A 207 -14.62 -0.43 -7.80
CA PRO A 207 -14.52 0.37 -6.61
C PRO A 207 -14.80 1.84 -6.93
N VAL A 208 -15.34 2.57 -5.97
CA VAL A 208 -15.81 3.96 -6.16
C VAL A 208 -14.67 4.97 -6.31
N ALA A 209 -13.44 4.62 -5.91
CA ALA A 209 -12.29 5.53 -5.89
C ALA A 209 -10.96 4.77 -5.96
N TYR A 210 -9.89 5.52 -6.24
CA TYR A 210 -8.53 5.04 -6.09
C TYR A 210 -8.26 4.49 -4.67
N PHE A 211 -7.50 3.43 -4.59
CA PHE A 211 -7.00 2.89 -3.34
C PHE A 211 -5.50 2.62 -3.40
N ARG A 212 -4.87 2.76 -2.24
CA ARG A 212 -3.45 2.53 -2.07
C ARG A 212 -3.17 1.04 -1.92
N SER A 213 -2.46 0.47 -2.88
CA SER A 213 -1.95 -0.90 -2.82
C SER A 213 -0.53 -0.92 -2.30
N VAL A 214 -0.27 -1.79 -1.34
CA VAL A 214 1.04 -1.96 -0.70
C VAL A 214 1.45 -3.42 -0.77
N VAL A 215 2.63 -3.65 -1.30
CA VAL A 215 3.22 -4.98 -1.50
C VAL A 215 4.51 -5.09 -0.72
N ASP A 216 4.62 -6.11 0.13
CA ASP A 216 5.85 -6.44 0.84
C ASP A 216 6.91 -6.98 -0.13
N LEU A 217 8.07 -6.34 -0.16
CA LEU A 217 9.21 -6.71 -0.98
C LEU A 217 10.39 -7.28 -0.18
N THR A 218 10.22 -7.50 1.12
CA THR A 218 11.30 -7.94 2.02
C THR A 218 12.00 -9.21 1.53
N ALA A 219 11.24 -10.13 0.92
CA ALA A 219 11.77 -11.37 0.33
C ALA A 219 12.74 -11.14 -0.85
N TYR A 220 12.73 -9.95 -1.45
CA TYR A 220 13.54 -9.57 -2.61
C TYR A 220 14.65 -8.58 -2.26
N ALA A 221 14.90 -8.30 -0.98
CA ALA A 221 15.94 -7.37 -0.54
C ALA A 221 17.30 -7.71 -1.14
N GLY A 222 18.01 -6.72 -1.65
CA GLY A 222 19.31 -6.86 -2.32
C GLY A 222 19.26 -7.34 -3.78
N GLN A 223 18.08 -7.66 -4.30
CA GLN A 223 17.91 -8.08 -5.70
C GLN A 223 17.56 -6.89 -6.59
N THR A 224 17.82 -7.01 -7.89
CA THR A 224 17.28 -6.11 -8.90
C THR A 224 16.00 -6.74 -9.46
N VAL A 225 14.90 -6.01 -9.37
CA VAL A 225 13.56 -6.49 -9.75
C VAL A 225 12.95 -5.63 -10.85
N GLN A 226 12.01 -6.20 -11.60
CA GLN A 226 11.08 -5.47 -12.45
C GLN A 226 9.66 -5.91 -12.09
N PHE A 227 8.74 -4.97 -12.08
CA PHE A 227 7.32 -5.25 -11.89
C PHE A 227 6.62 -5.29 -13.25
N ARG A 228 5.64 -6.19 -13.39
CA ARG A 228 4.74 -6.21 -14.53
C ARG A 228 3.29 -6.09 -14.07
N PHE A 229 2.65 -5.01 -14.47
CA PHE A 229 1.22 -4.81 -14.32
C PHE A 229 0.53 -5.42 -15.52
N ARG A 230 -0.37 -6.37 -15.30
CA ARG A 230 -0.95 -7.15 -16.37
C ARG A 230 -2.46 -7.24 -16.24
N LEU A 231 -3.20 -6.81 -17.26
CA LEU A 231 -4.64 -6.93 -17.38
C LEU A 231 -4.96 -7.96 -18.46
N GLY A 232 -5.85 -8.88 -18.14
CA GLY A 232 -6.43 -9.82 -19.09
C GLY A 232 -7.94 -9.64 -19.17
N SER A 233 -8.48 -9.46 -20.38
CA SER A 233 -9.91 -9.52 -20.64
C SER A 233 -10.29 -10.78 -21.42
N ASP A 234 -11.50 -11.23 -21.22
CA ASP A 234 -12.07 -12.39 -21.90
C ASP A 234 -12.69 -12.02 -23.28
N SER A 235 -13.45 -12.90 -23.88
CA SER A 235 -13.99 -12.73 -25.23
C SER A 235 -15.32 -11.98 -25.27
N SER A 236 -15.82 -11.47 -24.17
CA SER A 236 -17.18 -10.94 -24.07
C SER A 236 -17.24 -9.52 -23.49
N VAL A 237 -17.91 -9.32 -22.42
CA VAL A 237 -18.23 -8.00 -21.84
C VAL A 237 -16.98 -7.25 -21.38
N GLY A 238 -16.80 -6.02 -21.82
CA GLY A 238 -15.74 -5.11 -21.37
C GLY A 238 -16.32 -3.82 -20.79
N ARG A 239 -15.45 -2.99 -20.21
CA ARG A 239 -15.80 -1.73 -19.54
C ARG A 239 -15.20 -0.51 -20.21
N THR A 240 -14.74 -0.63 -21.48
CA THR A 240 -14.21 0.55 -22.20
C THR A 240 -15.15 1.75 -22.12
N PRO A 241 -14.66 3.00 -21.96
CA PRO A 241 -13.24 3.40 -21.93
C PRO A 241 -12.52 3.20 -20.60
N HIS A 242 -13.15 2.52 -19.62
CA HIS A 242 -12.56 2.20 -18.32
C HIS A 242 -11.74 0.92 -18.38
N GLY A 243 -11.11 0.58 -17.27
CA GLY A 243 -10.26 -0.57 -17.10
C GLY A 243 -9.45 -0.44 -15.82
N TRP A 244 -8.15 -0.63 -15.89
CA TRP A 244 -7.25 -0.52 -14.75
C TRP A 244 -6.33 0.67 -14.91
N TYR A 245 -6.47 1.63 -14.00
CA TYR A 245 -5.57 2.78 -13.87
C TYR A 245 -4.55 2.50 -12.78
N ILE A 246 -3.30 2.84 -13.02
CA ILE A 246 -2.25 2.90 -12.00
C ILE A 246 -1.59 4.27 -11.99
N ASP A 247 -1.23 4.74 -10.79
CA ASP A 247 -0.61 6.04 -10.59
C ASP A 247 0.26 6.06 -9.34
N ASP A 248 1.11 7.08 -9.18
CA ASP A 248 1.94 7.35 -8.01
C ASP A 248 2.67 6.08 -7.51
N VAL A 249 3.45 5.46 -8.39
CA VAL A 249 4.19 4.22 -8.09
C VAL A 249 5.48 4.54 -7.35
N THR A 250 5.66 3.96 -6.17
CA THR A 250 6.86 4.16 -5.34
C THR A 250 7.36 2.82 -4.81
N VAL A 251 8.65 2.57 -4.94
CA VAL A 251 9.35 1.56 -4.14
C VAL A 251 10.01 2.30 -2.99
N GLN A 252 9.53 2.04 -1.78
CA GLN A 252 9.96 2.70 -0.57
C GLN A 252 10.63 1.72 0.38
N SER A 253 11.67 2.19 1.04
CA SER A 253 12.27 1.52 2.20
C SER A 253 12.35 2.48 3.38
N CYS A 254 12.52 1.94 4.58
CA CYS A 254 12.70 2.76 5.77
C CYS A 254 14.09 2.57 6.34
N ILE A 255 14.78 3.69 6.50
CA ILE A 255 16.10 3.74 7.12
C ILE A 255 15.89 4.02 8.59
N ALA A 256 16.30 3.12 9.46
CA ALA A 256 16.26 3.36 10.91
C ALA A 256 17.07 4.64 11.22
N GLY A 257 16.47 5.55 11.95
CA GLY A 257 17.20 6.69 12.49
C GLY A 257 18.37 6.17 13.33
N GLY A 258 19.57 6.68 13.12
CA GLY A 258 20.72 6.31 13.93
C GLY A 258 20.36 6.48 15.40
N ASN A 259 20.57 5.43 16.20
CA ASN A 259 20.37 5.45 17.63
C ASN A 259 21.41 6.39 18.30
N ASP A 260 21.24 7.69 18.15
CA ASP A 260 21.99 8.67 18.92
C ASP A 260 21.32 9.02 20.25
N ILE A 261 20.34 8.24 20.67
CA ILE A 261 19.84 8.30 22.03
C ILE A 261 19.87 6.91 22.65
N ILE A 262 21.06 6.37 22.81
CA ILE A 262 21.33 5.52 23.95
C ILE A 262 21.01 6.36 25.17
N PHE A 263 20.08 5.91 25.98
CA PHE A 263 19.69 6.43 27.26
C PHE A 263 20.83 7.21 27.93
N GLN A 264 20.80 8.53 27.92
CA GLN A 264 21.50 9.31 28.91
C GLN A 264 20.66 9.23 30.20
N ASP A 265 20.75 8.07 30.84
CA ASP A 265 20.08 7.83 32.12
C ASP A 265 20.88 8.35 33.33
N GLY A 266 21.94 9.08 33.08
CA GLY A 266 22.75 9.69 34.17
C GLY A 266 23.49 8.69 35.04
N PHE A 267 23.64 7.44 34.60
CA PHE A 267 24.45 6.42 35.29
C PHE A 267 25.87 6.28 34.72
N ASP A 268 26.51 7.38 34.42
CA ASP A 268 27.97 7.37 34.26
C ASP A 268 28.61 7.16 35.64
N PRO A 269 29.37 6.09 35.86
CA PRO A 269 30.12 5.93 37.13
C PRO A 269 31.10 7.12 37.26
N PRO A 270 31.28 7.65 38.47
CA PRO A 270 32.18 8.77 38.68
C PRO A 270 33.60 8.35 38.25
N SER A 271 34.19 9.15 37.37
CA SER A 271 35.57 8.99 36.92
C SER A 271 36.51 8.98 38.14
N GLN A 272 37.25 7.90 38.33
CA GLN A 272 38.33 7.83 39.32
C GLN A 272 39.54 8.62 38.86
#